data_45bafd124d7c9bd7408151e6671f78ff
#
_entry.id   45bafd124d7c9bd7408151e6671f78ff
#
_cell.length_a   1.000
_cell.length_b   1.000
_cell.length_c   1.000
_cell.angle_alpha   90.00
_cell.angle_beta   90.00
_cell.angle_gamma   90.00
#
_symmetry.space_group_name_H-M   'P 1'
#
loop_
_entity.id
_entity.type
_entity.pdbx_description
1 polymer ?
#
loop_
_entity_poly.entity_id
_entity_poly.type
_entity_poly.pdbx_seq_one_letter_code
_entity_poly.pdbx_strand_id
1 'polypeptide(L)'
;LPPAGATAIRDLIPADENKPWNMHELIDAVVDEGSFLEVHKRWAKEVITGYARLEGRVVGIVANQPKFKGGVLFVDSADKAARFIWTCNAFNVPLLFLADVPGFMIGTQVERQGIIRHGAKMIAAVSEATVPKISVIVRKAYGAGLYAMAGPAFDPDACIALPTASIAVMGPQAAVNAVFYNQLQAI
;
A
#
# COMPACT_ATOMS: atom_id res chain seq x y z
N LEU A 1 2.56 -12.55 22.45
CA LEU A 1 1.97 -11.46 23.22
C LEU A 1 1.23 -10.53 22.27
N PRO A 2 0.08 -9.97 22.61
CA PRO A 2 -0.61 -9.00 21.79
C PRO A 2 0.27 -7.76 21.64
N PRO A 3 0.17 -7.06 20.47
CA PRO A 3 0.98 -5.88 20.18
C PRO A 3 0.71 -4.74 21.16
N ALA A 4 1.62 -3.77 21.18
CA ALA A 4 1.46 -2.53 21.92
C ALA A 4 0.10 -1.90 21.60
N GLY A 5 -0.62 -1.44 22.63
CA GLY A 5 -2.01 -0.99 22.49
C GLY A 5 -2.22 0.18 21.52
N ALA A 6 -3.48 0.46 21.20
CA ALA A 6 -3.91 1.43 20.17
C ALA A 6 -3.29 2.85 20.29
N THR A 7 -2.85 3.26 21.47
CA THR A 7 -2.19 4.55 21.70
C THR A 7 -0.82 4.63 21.02
N ALA A 8 -0.07 3.52 20.97
CA ALA A 8 1.24 3.47 20.32
C ALA A 8 1.14 3.60 18.80
N ILE A 9 0.09 3.08 18.17
CA ILE A 9 -0.12 3.16 16.71
C ILE A 9 -0.37 4.60 16.27
N ARG A 10 -1.13 5.37 17.06
CA ARG A 10 -1.46 6.76 16.73
C ARG A 10 -0.21 7.64 16.61
N ASP A 11 0.78 7.40 17.44
CA ASP A 11 2.01 8.22 17.48
C ASP A 11 3.04 7.81 16.41
N LEU A 12 2.88 6.61 15.81
CA LEU A 12 3.75 6.12 14.75
C LEU A 12 3.48 6.79 13.40
N ILE A 13 2.23 7.19 13.15
CA ILE A 13 1.80 7.68 11.84
C ILE A 13 1.87 9.21 11.80
N PRO A 14 2.78 9.82 11.01
CA PRO A 14 2.85 11.28 10.91
C PRO A 14 1.57 11.87 10.32
N ALA A 15 1.07 12.95 10.94
CA ALA A 15 -0.09 13.69 10.43
C ALA A 15 0.19 14.37 9.08
N ASP A 16 1.43 14.80 8.84
CA ASP A 16 1.87 15.34 7.56
C ASP A 16 2.05 14.20 6.55
N GLU A 17 1.21 14.18 5.52
CA GLU A 17 1.22 13.15 4.48
C GLU A 17 2.50 13.13 3.63
N ASN A 18 3.26 14.23 3.59
CA ASN A 18 4.51 14.33 2.86
C ASN A 18 5.72 13.86 3.67
N LYS A 19 5.57 13.71 4.98
CA LYS A 19 6.65 13.25 5.84
C LYS A 19 6.92 11.76 5.62
N PRO A 20 8.15 11.36 5.21
CA PRO A 20 8.54 9.96 5.13
C PRO A 20 8.49 9.31 6.52
N TRP A 21 8.06 8.05 6.56
CA TRP A 21 8.05 7.26 7.79
C TRP A 21 8.22 5.78 7.47
N ASN A 22 8.47 4.96 8.48
CA ASN A 22 8.81 3.57 8.29
C ASN A 22 7.60 2.66 8.59
N MET A 23 7.01 2.10 7.55
CA MET A 23 5.86 1.20 7.67
C MET A 23 6.15 -0.08 8.49
N HIS A 24 7.42 -0.50 8.62
CA HIS A 24 7.75 -1.64 9.47
C HIS A 24 7.35 -1.41 10.93
N GLU A 25 7.44 -0.16 11.43
CA GLU A 25 7.04 0.17 12.80
C GLU A 25 5.55 -0.10 13.04
N LEU A 26 4.70 0.17 12.04
CA LEU A 26 3.28 -0.16 12.11
C LEU A 26 3.06 -1.67 12.00
N ILE A 27 3.76 -2.34 11.09
CA ILE A 27 3.66 -3.80 10.95
C ILE A 27 4.00 -4.47 12.27
N ASP A 28 5.15 -4.13 12.87
CA ASP A 28 5.62 -4.70 14.14
C ASP A 28 4.66 -4.40 15.31
N ALA A 29 3.94 -3.26 15.27
CA ALA A 29 2.94 -2.90 16.28
C ALA A 29 1.61 -3.66 16.12
N VAL A 30 1.32 -4.20 14.93
CA VAL A 30 0.03 -4.87 14.62
C VAL A 30 0.14 -6.38 14.69
N VAL A 31 1.28 -6.96 14.31
CA VAL A 31 1.47 -8.42 14.25
C VAL A 31 1.99 -8.99 15.56
N ASP A 32 1.91 -10.30 15.72
CA ASP A 32 2.50 -11.00 16.86
C ASP A 32 4.02 -10.75 16.91
N GLU A 33 4.55 -10.50 18.10
CA GLU A 33 5.95 -10.14 18.34
C GLU A 33 6.92 -11.11 17.63
N GLY A 34 7.83 -10.56 16.83
CA GLY A 34 8.87 -11.32 16.12
C GLY A 34 8.36 -12.26 15.02
N SER A 35 7.06 -12.17 14.66
CA SER A 35 6.48 -13.07 13.66
C SER A 35 6.68 -12.62 12.22
N PHE A 36 7.08 -11.37 11.99
CA PHE A 36 7.19 -10.83 10.62
C PHE A 36 8.42 -11.36 9.88
N LEU A 37 8.17 -12.04 8.76
CA LEU A 37 9.17 -12.54 7.82
C LEU A 37 9.04 -11.82 6.49
N GLU A 38 9.90 -10.83 6.24
CA GLU A 38 9.88 -10.05 5.00
C GLU A 38 10.43 -10.84 3.82
N VAL A 39 9.67 -10.88 2.72
CA VAL A 39 10.03 -11.50 1.45
C VAL A 39 10.54 -10.43 0.47
N HIS A 40 11.63 -10.71 -0.24
CA HIS A 40 12.27 -9.80 -1.20
C HIS A 40 12.66 -8.42 -0.60
N LYS A 41 13.10 -8.38 0.63
CA LYS A 41 13.48 -7.16 1.39
C LYS A 41 14.39 -6.19 0.65
N ARG A 42 15.29 -6.70 -0.22
CA ARG A 42 16.29 -5.90 -0.92
C ARG A 42 15.85 -5.37 -2.28
N TRP A 43 14.69 -5.83 -2.78
CA TRP A 43 14.15 -5.47 -4.09
C TRP A 43 12.86 -4.68 -3.96
N ALA A 44 12.65 -3.66 -4.81
CA ALA A 44 11.46 -2.81 -4.83
C ALA A 44 11.03 -2.38 -3.40
N LYS A 45 11.91 -1.63 -2.72
CA LYS A 45 11.78 -1.31 -1.29
C LYS A 45 10.59 -0.41 -0.97
N GLU A 46 10.00 0.23 -1.96
CA GLU A 46 8.79 1.05 -1.84
C GLU A 46 7.53 0.23 -1.54
N VAL A 47 7.60 -1.10 -1.69
CA VAL A 47 6.57 -2.05 -1.26
C VAL A 47 7.19 -3.13 -0.38
N ILE A 48 6.55 -3.40 0.74
CA ILE A 48 6.87 -4.48 1.67
C ILE A 48 5.95 -5.65 1.37
N THR A 49 6.51 -6.85 1.27
CA THR A 49 5.76 -8.10 1.22
C THR A 49 6.33 -9.06 2.24
N GLY A 50 5.51 -9.79 2.96
CA GLY A 50 6.00 -10.73 3.97
C GLY A 50 4.88 -11.49 4.65
N TYR A 51 5.26 -12.51 5.40
CA TYR A 51 4.35 -13.30 6.23
C TYR A 51 4.46 -12.86 7.68
N ALA A 52 3.34 -12.87 8.38
CA ALA A 52 3.29 -12.59 9.81
C ALA A 52 2.24 -13.47 10.48
N ARG A 53 2.06 -13.29 11.77
CA ARG A 53 0.93 -13.87 12.51
C ARG A 53 0.13 -12.76 13.18
N LEU A 54 -1.19 -12.95 13.18
CA LEU A 54 -2.15 -12.17 13.94
C LEU A 54 -2.89 -13.14 14.85
N GLU A 55 -2.69 -13.02 16.16
CA GLU A 55 -3.24 -13.96 17.15
C GLU A 55 -2.95 -15.43 16.79
N GLY A 56 -1.71 -15.72 16.39
CA GLY A 56 -1.24 -17.04 15.99
C GLY A 56 -1.61 -17.48 14.57
N ARG A 57 -2.49 -16.77 13.87
CA ARG A 57 -2.93 -17.09 12.50
C ARG A 57 -2.03 -16.44 11.46
N VAL A 58 -1.58 -17.23 10.49
CA VAL A 58 -0.71 -16.74 9.41
C VAL A 58 -1.47 -15.79 8.48
N VAL A 59 -0.83 -14.68 8.13
CA VAL A 59 -1.32 -13.67 7.19
C VAL A 59 -0.18 -13.21 6.28
N GLY A 60 -0.50 -12.96 5.00
CA GLY A 60 0.38 -12.27 4.06
C GLY A 60 0.17 -10.76 4.15
N ILE A 61 1.25 -10.01 4.28
CA ILE A 61 1.22 -8.55 4.35
C ILE A 61 1.72 -7.96 3.03
N VAL A 62 0.94 -7.04 2.47
CA VAL A 62 1.31 -6.18 1.35
C VAL A 62 1.18 -4.73 1.82
N ALA A 63 2.28 -4.01 1.92
CA ALA A 63 2.27 -2.66 2.46
C ALA A 63 3.11 -1.69 1.62
N ASN A 64 2.68 -0.44 1.51
CA ASN A 64 3.54 0.61 0.95
C ASN A 64 4.58 1.03 1.98
N GLN A 65 5.79 1.35 1.52
CA GLN A 65 6.87 1.84 2.38
C GLN A 65 7.21 3.29 2.04
N PRO A 66 6.60 4.28 2.70
CA PRO A 66 6.79 5.71 2.39
C PRO A 66 8.22 6.20 2.56
N LYS A 67 9.04 5.50 3.35
CA LYS A 67 10.47 5.80 3.53
C LYS A 67 11.25 5.69 2.22
N PHE A 68 10.78 4.87 1.27
CA PHE A 68 11.40 4.69 -0.03
C PHE A 68 10.47 5.22 -1.12
N LYS A 69 10.94 6.22 -1.87
CA LYS A 69 10.21 6.83 -3.00
C LYS A 69 8.75 7.22 -2.66
N GLY A 70 8.49 7.57 -1.39
CA GLY A 70 7.14 7.95 -0.93
C GLY A 70 6.09 6.85 -0.98
N GLY A 71 6.46 5.58 -1.16
CA GLY A 71 5.51 4.47 -1.32
C GLY A 71 4.83 4.40 -2.69
N VAL A 72 5.33 5.16 -3.68
CA VAL A 72 4.83 5.13 -5.08
C VAL A 72 5.05 3.77 -5.69
N LEU A 73 4.10 3.30 -6.50
CA LEU A 73 4.20 2.03 -7.20
C LEU A 73 4.96 2.19 -8.53
N PHE A 74 5.98 1.37 -8.72
CA PHE A 74 6.78 1.24 -9.93
C PHE A 74 6.59 -0.14 -10.56
N VAL A 75 7.24 -0.39 -11.68
CA VAL A 75 7.20 -1.68 -12.39
C VAL A 75 7.60 -2.83 -11.46
N ASP A 76 8.75 -2.72 -10.81
CA ASP A 76 9.26 -3.77 -9.92
C ASP A 76 8.40 -3.98 -8.68
N SER A 77 7.86 -2.90 -8.10
CA SER A 77 6.99 -3.01 -6.93
C SER A 77 5.64 -3.64 -7.27
N ALA A 78 5.09 -3.35 -8.45
CA ALA A 78 3.89 -4.01 -8.97
C ALA A 78 4.12 -5.51 -9.18
N ASP A 79 5.24 -5.90 -9.77
CA ASP A 79 5.60 -7.31 -9.97
C ASP A 79 5.85 -8.05 -8.64
N LYS A 80 6.56 -7.41 -7.71
CA LYS A 80 6.79 -7.96 -6.36
C LYS A 80 5.48 -8.25 -5.65
N ALA A 81 4.58 -7.27 -5.63
CA ALA A 81 3.28 -7.42 -4.98
C ALA A 81 2.41 -8.47 -5.67
N ALA A 82 2.28 -8.42 -7.01
CA ALA A 82 1.49 -9.39 -7.77
C ALA A 82 1.93 -10.83 -7.50
N ARG A 83 3.24 -11.09 -7.58
CA ARG A 83 3.79 -12.42 -7.33
C ARG A 83 3.51 -12.89 -5.91
N PHE A 84 3.65 -12.02 -4.93
CA PHE A 84 3.38 -12.35 -3.53
C PHE A 84 1.88 -12.63 -3.29
N ILE A 85 0.98 -11.82 -3.86
CA ILE A 85 -0.47 -12.02 -3.78
C ILE A 85 -0.87 -13.36 -4.37
N TRP A 86 -0.38 -13.72 -5.57
CA TRP A 86 -0.63 -15.03 -6.18
C TRP A 86 -0.10 -16.17 -5.33
N THR A 87 1.08 -16.01 -4.71
CA THR A 87 1.62 -17.03 -3.81
C THR A 87 0.70 -17.22 -2.59
N CYS A 88 0.27 -16.12 -1.95
CA CYS A 88 -0.68 -16.20 -0.82
C CYS A 88 -1.98 -16.88 -1.25
N ASN A 89 -2.52 -16.51 -2.41
CA ASN A 89 -3.74 -17.11 -2.94
C ASN A 89 -3.58 -18.62 -3.19
N ALA A 90 -2.47 -19.04 -3.79
CA ALA A 90 -2.19 -20.46 -4.08
C ALA A 90 -2.06 -21.33 -2.83
N PHE A 91 -1.62 -20.74 -1.71
CA PHE A 91 -1.45 -21.45 -0.43
C PHE A 91 -2.54 -21.14 0.61
N ASN A 92 -3.65 -20.52 0.21
CA ASN A 92 -4.76 -20.15 1.09
C ASN A 92 -4.35 -19.28 2.28
N VAL A 93 -3.41 -18.36 2.08
CA VAL A 93 -2.96 -17.40 3.09
C VAL A 93 -3.77 -16.11 2.95
N PRO A 94 -4.55 -15.70 3.97
CA PRO A 94 -5.26 -14.42 3.98
C PRO A 94 -4.32 -13.24 3.79
N LEU A 95 -4.82 -12.15 3.21
CA LEU A 95 -4.04 -10.96 2.87
C LEU A 95 -4.45 -9.75 3.70
N LEU A 96 -3.46 -9.06 4.26
CA LEU A 96 -3.60 -7.75 4.90
C LEU A 96 -2.86 -6.70 4.06
N PHE A 97 -3.61 -5.74 3.55
CA PHE A 97 -3.06 -4.59 2.82
C PHE A 97 -2.96 -3.38 3.75
N LEU A 98 -1.79 -2.74 3.79
CA LEU A 98 -1.55 -1.50 4.53
C LEU A 98 -1.21 -0.40 3.51
N ALA A 99 -2.21 0.42 3.18
CA ALA A 99 -2.09 1.40 2.12
C ALA A 99 -1.60 2.77 2.63
N ASP A 100 -0.49 3.23 2.09
CA ASP A 100 -0.02 4.61 2.11
C ASP A 100 0.59 4.91 0.73
N VAL A 101 -0.28 5.01 -0.28
CA VAL A 101 0.08 5.01 -1.68
C VAL A 101 -0.37 6.27 -2.39
N PRO A 102 0.58 7.09 -2.90
CA PRO A 102 0.23 8.28 -3.69
C PRO A 102 -0.19 7.94 -5.12
N GLY A 103 -0.05 6.70 -5.56
CA GLY A 103 -0.41 6.21 -6.88
C GLY A 103 0.70 5.39 -7.54
N PHE A 104 0.51 5.10 -8.82
CA PHE A 104 1.57 4.59 -9.69
C PHE A 104 2.44 5.74 -10.19
N MET A 105 3.74 5.46 -10.41
CA MET A 105 4.62 6.43 -11.04
C MET A 105 4.18 6.68 -12.49
N ILE A 106 4.22 7.94 -12.88
CA ILE A 106 3.87 8.43 -14.21
C ILE A 106 5.10 9.00 -14.93
N GLY A 107 5.05 9.06 -16.23
CA GLY A 107 6.08 9.68 -17.06
C GLY A 107 6.71 8.70 -18.07
N THR A 108 7.32 9.26 -19.09
CA THR A 108 7.82 8.53 -20.28
C THR A 108 8.76 7.36 -19.95
N GLN A 109 9.57 7.51 -18.91
CA GLN A 109 10.52 6.46 -18.55
C GLN A 109 9.81 5.19 -18.04
N VAL A 110 8.89 5.33 -17.10
CA VAL A 110 8.17 4.17 -16.54
C VAL A 110 7.14 3.62 -17.51
N GLU A 111 6.59 4.45 -18.39
CA GLU A 111 5.70 4.01 -19.46
C GLU A 111 6.46 3.12 -20.47
N ARG A 112 7.68 3.50 -20.85
CA ARG A 112 8.56 2.66 -21.69
C ARG A 112 8.97 1.36 -21.02
N GLN A 113 9.06 1.34 -19.68
CA GLN A 113 9.29 0.12 -18.90
C GLN A 113 8.04 -0.76 -18.77
N GLY A 114 6.87 -0.27 -19.19
CA GLY A 114 5.63 -1.03 -19.19
C GLY A 114 4.84 -0.94 -17.90
N ILE A 115 4.87 0.21 -17.18
CA ILE A 115 4.14 0.40 -15.92
C ILE A 115 2.66 0.05 -16.02
N ILE A 116 2.00 0.34 -17.15
CA ILE A 116 0.59 0.02 -17.37
C ILE A 116 0.37 -1.50 -17.33
N ARG A 117 1.20 -2.27 -18.01
CA ARG A 117 1.11 -3.73 -18.05
C ARG A 117 1.43 -4.36 -16.69
N HIS A 118 2.49 -3.89 -16.03
CA HIS A 118 2.89 -4.42 -14.71
C HIS A 118 1.94 -3.99 -13.61
N GLY A 119 1.40 -2.76 -13.67
CA GLY A 119 0.34 -2.30 -12.78
C GLY A 119 -0.95 -3.10 -12.95
N ALA A 120 -1.36 -3.36 -14.21
CA ALA A 120 -2.49 -4.22 -14.51
C ALA A 120 -2.31 -5.63 -13.95
N LYS A 121 -1.10 -6.19 -13.99
CA LYS A 121 -0.77 -7.48 -13.37
C LYS A 121 -1.03 -7.49 -11.86
N MET A 122 -0.62 -6.44 -11.14
CA MET A 122 -0.89 -6.31 -9.71
C MET A 122 -2.39 -6.22 -9.42
N ILE A 123 -3.12 -5.41 -10.19
CA ILE A 123 -4.56 -5.26 -10.06
C ILE A 123 -5.28 -6.60 -10.35
N ALA A 124 -4.85 -7.32 -11.40
CA ALA A 124 -5.37 -8.65 -11.70
C ALA A 124 -5.13 -9.64 -10.54
N ALA A 125 -3.93 -9.65 -9.97
CA ALA A 125 -3.62 -10.51 -8.82
C ALA A 125 -4.54 -10.23 -7.62
N VAL A 126 -4.84 -8.96 -7.32
CA VAL A 126 -5.79 -8.57 -6.26
C VAL A 126 -7.20 -9.03 -6.60
N SER A 127 -7.64 -8.84 -7.85
CA SER A 127 -8.98 -9.20 -8.33
C SER A 127 -9.22 -10.71 -8.36
N GLU A 128 -8.20 -11.48 -8.74
CA GLU A 128 -8.28 -12.94 -8.83
C GLU A 128 -8.13 -13.65 -7.49
N ALA A 129 -7.59 -12.96 -6.47
CA ALA A 129 -7.38 -13.56 -5.16
C ALA A 129 -8.71 -13.88 -4.47
N THR A 130 -8.91 -15.16 -4.16
CA THR A 130 -10.09 -15.70 -3.48
C THR A 130 -9.91 -15.85 -1.97
N VAL A 131 -8.68 -15.68 -1.47
CA VAL A 131 -8.40 -15.66 -0.03
C VAL A 131 -8.98 -14.41 0.62
N PRO A 132 -9.32 -14.45 1.92
CA PRO A 132 -9.78 -13.28 2.64
C PRO A 132 -8.80 -12.12 2.50
N LYS A 133 -9.34 -10.92 2.25
CA LYS A 133 -8.57 -9.68 2.07
C LYS A 133 -9.09 -8.61 3.03
N ILE A 134 -8.21 -8.03 3.81
CA ILE A 134 -8.49 -6.84 4.62
C ILE A 134 -7.59 -5.72 4.10
N SER A 135 -8.18 -4.57 3.80
CA SER A 135 -7.45 -3.37 3.41
C SER A 135 -7.55 -2.31 4.49
N VAL A 136 -6.40 -1.80 4.95
CA VAL A 136 -6.31 -0.70 5.90
C VAL A 136 -5.69 0.50 5.21
N ILE A 137 -6.45 1.57 5.08
CA ILE A 137 -5.96 2.83 4.53
C ILE A 137 -5.32 3.61 5.66
N VAL A 138 -3.99 3.62 5.67
CA VAL A 138 -3.18 4.20 6.74
C VAL A 138 -3.09 5.72 6.60
N ARG A 139 -2.72 6.20 5.40
CA ARG A 139 -2.67 7.63 5.04
C ARG A 139 -3.19 7.83 3.63
N LYS A 140 -2.31 7.98 2.65
CA LYS A 140 -2.68 8.20 1.24
C LYS A 140 -3.24 6.94 0.59
N ALA A 141 -4.28 7.12 -0.20
CA ALA A 141 -4.81 6.10 -1.09
C ALA A 141 -5.34 6.79 -2.36
N TYR A 142 -4.44 7.10 -3.30
CA TYR A 142 -4.76 7.93 -4.45
C TYR A 142 -4.81 7.15 -5.75
N GLY A 143 -5.84 7.45 -6.55
CA GLY A 143 -6.03 6.95 -7.90
C GLY A 143 -6.00 5.43 -8.01
N ALA A 144 -5.35 4.92 -9.06
CA ALA A 144 -5.21 3.48 -9.28
C ALA A 144 -4.35 2.77 -8.20
N GLY A 145 -3.59 3.50 -7.39
CA GLY A 145 -2.89 2.96 -6.23
C GLY A 145 -3.84 2.37 -5.20
N LEU A 146 -5.00 3.02 -4.97
CA LEU A 146 -6.04 2.48 -4.08
C LEU A 146 -6.55 1.13 -4.59
N TYR A 147 -6.75 0.98 -5.90
CA TYR A 147 -7.19 -0.28 -6.50
C TYR A 147 -6.15 -1.39 -6.33
N ALA A 148 -4.87 -1.07 -6.59
CA ALA A 148 -3.76 -2.00 -6.44
C ALA A 148 -3.55 -2.47 -4.99
N MET A 149 -3.98 -1.68 -4.00
CA MET A 149 -3.93 -2.01 -2.57
C MET A 149 -5.27 -2.53 -2.04
N ALA A 150 -6.02 -3.25 -2.86
CA ALA A 150 -7.30 -3.87 -2.52
C ALA A 150 -8.31 -2.88 -1.92
N GLY A 151 -8.47 -1.72 -2.56
CA GLY A 151 -9.47 -0.75 -2.15
C GLY A 151 -10.91 -1.25 -2.32
N PRO A 152 -11.93 -0.47 -1.92
CA PRO A 152 -13.32 -0.91 -1.83
C PRO A 152 -13.90 -1.50 -3.12
N ALA A 153 -13.40 -1.06 -4.29
CA ALA A 153 -13.85 -1.55 -5.59
C ALA A 153 -13.38 -2.99 -5.92
N PHE A 154 -12.45 -3.56 -5.13
CA PHE A 154 -11.90 -4.90 -5.32
C PHE A 154 -12.38 -5.90 -4.27
N ASP A 155 -13.54 -5.63 -3.69
CA ASP A 155 -14.29 -6.52 -2.81
C ASP A 155 -13.44 -7.16 -1.68
N PRO A 156 -12.72 -6.34 -0.88
CA PRO A 156 -12.11 -6.86 0.31
C PRO A 156 -13.18 -7.20 1.35
N ASP A 157 -12.94 -8.22 2.19
CA ASP A 157 -13.85 -8.58 3.30
C ASP A 157 -14.05 -7.43 4.28
N ALA A 158 -13.04 -6.56 4.41
CA ALA A 158 -13.14 -5.30 5.14
C ALA A 158 -12.19 -4.25 4.55
N CYS A 159 -12.67 -3.01 4.49
CA CYS A 159 -11.84 -1.84 4.18
C CYS A 159 -11.95 -0.84 5.33
N ILE A 160 -10.84 -0.60 6.02
CA ILE A 160 -10.77 0.22 7.22
C ILE A 160 -9.93 1.47 6.91
N ALA A 161 -10.45 2.65 7.20
CA ALA A 161 -9.71 3.90 7.09
C ALA A 161 -9.31 4.39 8.48
N LEU A 162 -8.02 4.64 8.69
CA LEU A 162 -7.54 5.28 9.91
C LEU A 162 -7.92 6.78 9.92
N PRO A 163 -7.92 7.45 11.08
CA PRO A 163 -8.20 8.89 11.15
C PRO A 163 -7.24 9.76 10.30
N THR A 164 -6.07 9.23 9.96
CA THR A 164 -5.06 9.86 9.10
C THR A 164 -5.27 9.58 7.62
N ALA A 165 -6.30 8.78 7.26
CA ALA A 165 -6.54 8.35 5.90
C ALA A 165 -7.04 9.50 5.00
N SER A 166 -6.51 9.56 3.78
CA SER A 166 -6.94 10.45 2.72
C SER A 166 -7.16 9.64 1.43
N ILE A 167 -8.38 9.67 0.92
CA ILE A 167 -8.77 8.96 -0.29
C ILE A 167 -9.14 10.00 -1.35
N ALA A 168 -8.49 9.95 -2.50
CA ALA A 168 -8.75 10.87 -3.61
C ALA A 168 -8.33 10.27 -4.95
N VAL A 169 -8.79 10.90 -6.04
CA VAL A 169 -8.31 10.56 -7.39
C VAL A 169 -6.83 10.96 -7.54
N MET A 170 -6.45 12.10 -6.94
CA MET A 170 -5.08 12.62 -6.94
C MET A 170 -4.84 13.44 -5.66
N GLY A 171 -3.58 13.64 -5.30
CA GLY A 171 -3.23 14.46 -4.13
C GLY A 171 -3.75 15.89 -4.23
N PRO A 172 -4.05 16.57 -3.09
CA PRO A 172 -4.68 17.89 -3.08
C PRO A 172 -3.93 18.95 -3.89
N GLN A 173 -2.61 18.99 -3.78
CA GLN A 173 -1.78 19.95 -4.53
C GLN A 173 -1.86 19.74 -6.04
N ALA A 174 -1.86 18.48 -6.48
CA ALA A 174 -2.00 18.12 -7.89
C ALA A 174 -3.39 18.50 -8.42
N ALA A 175 -4.43 18.31 -7.61
CA ALA A 175 -5.80 18.67 -7.95
C ALA A 175 -5.95 20.20 -8.10
N VAL A 176 -5.43 20.98 -7.17
CA VAL A 176 -5.42 22.46 -7.24
C VAL A 176 -4.68 22.94 -8.49
N ASN A 177 -3.51 22.39 -8.76
CA ASN A 177 -2.73 22.75 -9.95
C ASN A 177 -3.48 22.38 -11.25
N ALA A 178 -4.17 21.24 -11.30
CA ALA A 178 -4.91 20.84 -12.50
C ALA A 178 -6.13 21.75 -12.78
N VAL A 179 -6.85 22.13 -11.74
CA VAL A 179 -8.10 22.94 -11.88
C VAL A 179 -7.80 24.42 -12.07
N PHE A 180 -6.82 24.95 -11.36
CA PHE A 180 -6.52 26.39 -11.30
C PHE A 180 -5.23 26.79 -12.03
N TYR A 181 -4.70 25.94 -12.93
CA TYR A 181 -3.44 26.15 -13.62
C TYR A 181 -3.30 27.54 -14.23
N ASN A 182 -4.29 27.97 -15.01
CA ASN A 182 -4.26 29.28 -15.68
C ASN A 182 -4.31 30.46 -14.69
N GLN A 183 -4.98 30.31 -13.57
CA GLN A 183 -5.07 31.35 -12.53
C GLN A 183 -3.75 31.44 -11.75
N LEU A 184 -3.11 30.31 -11.46
CA LEU A 184 -1.80 30.26 -10.78
C LEU A 184 -0.68 30.81 -11.64
N GLN A 185 -0.77 30.74 -12.97
CA GLN A 185 0.20 31.32 -13.89
C GLN A 185 0.04 32.85 -14.04
N ALA A 186 -1.10 33.42 -13.63
CA ALA A 186 -1.39 34.85 -13.72
C ALA A 186 -0.99 35.64 -12.46
N ILE A 187 -0.53 34.96 -11.41
CA ILE A 187 0.01 35.53 -10.16
C ILE A 187 1.54 35.55 -10.22
#